data_065b4b3b3d4d0ca58543af784d99d34a
#
_entry.id   065b4b3b3d4d0ca58543af784d99d34a
#
_cell.length_a   1.000
_cell.length_b   1.000
_cell.length_c   1.000
_cell.angle_alpha   90.00
_cell.angle_beta   90.00
_cell.angle_gamma   90.00
#
_symmetry.space_group_name_H-M   'P 1'
#
loop_
_entity.id
_entity.type
_entity.pdbx_description
1 polymer ?
#
loop_
_entity_poly.entity_id
_entity_poly.type
_entity_poly.pdbx_seq_one_letter_code
_entity_poly.pdbx_strand_id
1 'polypeptide(L)'
;QVDRICQELGAEVVPVSVDASWGVCGDTTGRHLPVSHFFPNHARGEGLFLALLRKTSADDAPAKNKKQKKRRPTPPVAGGKNVAQWLANDGDFKLFRPDETHICAVRNHLFEDVERVCNTVRSLSAGIVLAEEKGRKYAPTTELALSTQRNEAAFPKAELSLEEAVAYLRKETLTLSPEVPRGYVLACYQGHPMGFLNNLGSRANNLYTTEWRIRTKTL
;
A
#
# COMPACT_ATOMS: atom_id res chain seq x y z
N GLN A 1 -13.94 16.55 -18.33
CA GLN A 1 -14.21 16.05 -16.95
C GLN A 1 -13.61 16.99 -15.90
N VAL A 2 -12.37 17.45 -16.05
CA VAL A 2 -11.72 18.36 -15.07
C VAL A 2 -12.57 19.61 -14.81
N ASP A 3 -13.03 20.30 -15.88
CA ASP A 3 -13.87 21.47 -15.73
C ASP A 3 -15.16 21.18 -14.95
N ARG A 4 -15.78 20.04 -15.25
CA ARG A 4 -16.99 19.61 -14.56
C ARG A 4 -16.74 19.44 -13.07
N ILE A 5 -15.62 18.79 -12.71
CA ILE A 5 -15.23 18.62 -11.30
C ILE A 5 -15.00 19.98 -10.64
N CYS A 6 -14.31 20.90 -11.33
CA CYS A 6 -14.07 22.25 -10.79
C CYS A 6 -15.37 23.01 -10.56
N GLN A 7 -16.30 22.96 -11.51
CA GLN A 7 -17.57 23.70 -11.44
C GLN A 7 -18.60 23.07 -10.48
N GLU A 8 -18.79 21.74 -10.56
CA GLU A 8 -19.84 21.05 -9.80
C GLU A 8 -19.41 20.76 -8.36
N LEU A 9 -18.11 20.52 -8.11
CA LEU A 9 -17.59 20.12 -6.80
C LEU A 9 -16.78 21.22 -6.12
N GLY A 10 -16.66 22.40 -6.72
CA GLY A 10 -15.92 23.52 -6.15
C GLY A 10 -14.44 23.17 -5.95
N ALA A 11 -13.77 22.77 -7.02
CA ALA A 11 -12.34 22.48 -7.02
C ALA A 11 -11.56 23.43 -7.93
N GLU A 12 -10.27 23.56 -7.67
CA GLU A 12 -9.31 24.25 -8.55
C GLU A 12 -8.26 23.27 -9.04
N VAL A 13 -7.72 23.50 -10.25
CA VAL A 13 -6.60 22.71 -10.76
C VAL A 13 -5.30 23.31 -10.22
N VAL A 14 -4.51 22.50 -9.53
CA VAL A 14 -3.20 22.92 -8.98
C VAL A 14 -2.12 22.59 -10.00
N PRO A 15 -1.29 23.57 -10.40
CA PRO A 15 -0.18 23.30 -11.32
C PRO A 15 0.80 22.28 -10.74
N VAL A 16 1.22 21.32 -11.55
CA VAL A 16 2.31 20.40 -11.23
C VAL A 16 3.48 20.73 -12.14
N SER A 17 4.63 21.04 -11.55
CA SER A 17 5.85 21.27 -12.31
C SER A 17 6.39 19.91 -12.80
N VAL A 18 6.58 19.79 -14.10
CA VAL A 18 7.20 18.63 -14.74
C VAL A 18 8.42 19.10 -15.54
N ASP A 19 9.43 18.24 -15.62
CA ASP A 19 10.63 18.56 -16.41
C ASP A 19 10.29 18.58 -17.90
N ALA A 20 10.69 19.66 -18.58
CA ALA A 20 10.43 19.85 -20.01
C ALA A 20 11.05 18.73 -20.87
N SER A 21 12.14 18.11 -20.40
CA SER A 21 12.82 17.01 -21.10
C SER A 21 11.99 15.72 -21.17
N TRP A 22 10.93 15.59 -20.35
CA TRP A 22 10.08 14.41 -20.34
C TRP A 22 9.09 14.35 -21.51
N GLY A 23 9.01 15.40 -22.33
CA GLY A 23 8.10 15.45 -23.46
C GLY A 23 6.62 15.54 -23.07
N VAL A 24 6.32 16.04 -21.88
CA VAL A 24 4.96 16.19 -21.37
C VAL A 24 4.28 17.40 -22.02
N CYS A 25 3.08 17.18 -22.54
CA CYS A 25 2.27 18.25 -23.13
C CYS A 25 1.27 18.80 -22.10
N GLY A 26 0.97 20.09 -22.22
CA GLY A 26 -0.07 20.75 -21.43
C GLY A 26 -1.49 20.49 -21.93
N ASP A 27 -2.38 21.42 -21.62
CA ASP A 27 -3.76 21.38 -22.07
C ASP A 27 -3.87 21.42 -23.61
N THR A 28 -4.56 20.46 -24.18
CA THR A 28 -4.81 20.34 -25.63
C THR A 28 -6.18 20.86 -26.04
N THR A 29 -6.98 21.34 -25.10
CA THR A 29 -8.36 21.80 -25.34
C THR A 29 -8.48 23.31 -25.55
N GLY A 30 -7.38 24.06 -25.40
CA GLY A 30 -7.35 25.52 -25.51
C GLY A 30 -7.95 26.25 -24.30
N ARG A 31 -8.21 25.55 -23.20
CA ARG A 31 -8.77 26.15 -21.97
C ARG A 31 -7.69 26.61 -20.99
N HIS A 32 -6.44 26.38 -21.31
CA HIS A 32 -5.27 26.75 -20.52
C HIS A 32 -5.27 26.16 -19.10
N LEU A 33 -5.86 24.96 -18.95
CA LEU A 33 -5.83 24.24 -17.67
C LEU A 33 -4.42 23.74 -17.36
N PRO A 34 -3.94 23.87 -16.11
CA PRO A 34 -2.62 23.36 -15.72
C PRO A 34 -2.66 21.84 -15.51
N VAL A 35 -2.85 21.10 -16.59
CA VAL A 35 -2.88 19.64 -16.65
C VAL A 35 -1.70 19.12 -17.46
N SER A 36 -1.41 17.82 -17.35
CA SER A 36 -0.32 17.18 -18.05
C SER A 36 -0.79 15.97 -18.81
N HIS A 37 -0.41 15.90 -20.10
CA HIS A 37 -0.66 14.75 -20.97
C HIS A 37 0.68 14.10 -21.33
N PHE A 38 0.75 12.80 -21.09
CA PHE A 38 1.88 11.95 -21.48
C PHE A 38 1.46 11.18 -22.72
N PHE A 39 1.76 11.71 -23.90
CA PHE A 39 1.46 11.03 -25.16
C PHE A 39 2.59 10.08 -25.52
N PRO A 40 2.30 8.83 -25.96
CA PRO A 40 3.33 7.83 -26.29
C PRO A 40 4.30 8.27 -27.41
N ASN A 41 3.90 9.21 -28.26
CA ASN A 41 4.74 9.77 -29.31
C ASN A 41 5.68 10.89 -28.85
N HIS A 42 5.52 11.38 -27.63
CA HIS A 42 6.35 12.44 -27.01
C HIS A 42 7.08 11.97 -25.77
N ALA A 43 6.42 11.16 -24.93
CA ALA A 43 6.98 10.64 -23.69
C ALA A 43 7.19 9.12 -23.81
N ARG A 44 8.25 8.60 -23.17
CA ARG A 44 8.47 7.14 -23.12
C ARG A 44 7.42 6.51 -22.18
N GLY A 45 6.69 5.53 -22.66
CA GLY A 45 5.70 4.80 -21.90
C GLY A 45 4.34 4.73 -22.60
N GLU A 46 3.34 4.30 -21.85
CA GLU A 46 1.94 4.31 -22.24
C GLU A 46 1.32 5.69 -21.99
N GLY A 47 0.13 5.93 -22.54
CA GLY A 47 -0.53 7.23 -22.36
C GLY A 47 -0.99 7.44 -20.91
N LEU A 48 -0.81 8.67 -20.40
CA LEU A 48 -1.27 9.08 -19.08
C LEU A 48 -1.81 10.51 -19.14
N PHE A 49 -2.85 10.77 -18.35
CA PHE A 49 -3.35 12.12 -18.05
C PHE A 49 -3.22 12.39 -16.56
N LEU A 50 -2.68 13.56 -16.20
CA LEU A 50 -2.54 14.01 -14.82
C LEU A 50 -3.21 15.36 -14.62
N ALA A 51 -4.09 15.46 -13.64
CA ALA A 51 -4.62 16.70 -13.11
C ALA A 51 -4.63 16.61 -11.57
N LEU A 52 -3.98 17.57 -10.92
CA LEU A 52 -4.03 17.71 -9.46
C LEU A 52 -5.14 18.70 -9.12
N LEU A 53 -6.09 18.27 -8.30
CA LEU A 53 -7.24 19.08 -7.92
C LEU A 53 -7.20 19.36 -6.42
N ARG A 54 -7.50 20.62 -6.05
CA ARG A 54 -7.72 21.02 -4.67
C ARG A 54 -9.18 21.41 -4.50
N LYS A 55 -9.88 20.83 -3.53
CA LYS A 55 -11.21 21.25 -3.15
C LYS A 55 -11.13 22.63 -2.49
N THR A 56 -11.86 23.61 -3.02
CA THR A 56 -11.90 25.00 -2.52
C THR A 56 -13.20 25.37 -1.85
N SER A 57 -14.30 24.65 -2.19
CA SER A 57 -15.56 24.85 -1.49
C SER A 57 -15.38 24.47 -0.02
N ALA A 58 -15.78 25.36 0.89
CA ALA A 58 -16.04 24.96 2.27
C ALA A 58 -16.98 23.76 2.24
N ASP A 59 -16.66 22.71 3.00
CA ASP A 59 -17.65 21.66 3.18
C ASP A 59 -18.92 22.33 3.68
N ASP A 60 -20.00 22.26 2.93
CA ASP A 60 -21.30 22.50 3.48
C ASP A 60 -21.36 21.66 4.75
N ALA A 61 -21.55 22.33 5.88
CA ALA A 61 -21.53 21.65 7.19
C ALA A 61 -22.35 20.36 7.05
N PRO A 62 -21.83 19.23 7.43
CA PRO A 62 -22.37 17.93 7.05
C PRO A 62 -23.87 17.97 7.19
N ALA A 63 -24.60 17.71 6.09
CA ALA A 63 -26.06 17.78 6.04
C ALA A 63 -26.57 17.12 7.31
N LYS A 64 -27.32 17.88 8.15
CA LYS A 64 -27.73 17.51 9.52
C LYS A 64 -28.07 16.03 9.53
N ASN A 65 -27.17 15.24 10.05
CA ASN A 65 -27.17 13.81 9.99
C ASN A 65 -28.55 13.25 10.32
N LYS A 66 -29.17 12.59 9.34
CA LYS A 66 -30.08 11.50 9.68
C LYS A 66 -29.33 10.70 10.72
N LYS A 67 -29.80 10.75 11.99
CA LYS A 67 -29.24 10.18 13.22
C LYS A 67 -28.14 9.16 12.92
N GLN A 68 -26.87 9.60 13.01
CA GLN A 68 -25.77 8.64 12.99
C GLN A 68 -26.11 7.63 14.08
N LYS A 69 -26.46 6.41 13.68
CA LYS A 69 -26.52 5.29 14.62
C LYS A 69 -25.20 5.38 15.37
N LYS A 70 -25.25 5.56 16.71
CA LYS A 70 -24.07 5.62 17.58
C LYS A 70 -23.13 4.52 17.08
N ARG A 71 -22.04 4.93 16.44
CA ARG A 71 -21.04 3.98 15.93
C ARG A 71 -20.63 3.12 17.11
N ARG A 72 -20.80 1.81 16.97
CA ARG A 72 -20.19 0.89 17.92
C ARG A 72 -18.68 1.14 17.79
N PRO A 73 -17.96 1.34 18.92
CA PRO A 73 -16.51 1.42 18.87
C PRO A 73 -16.00 0.23 18.05
N THR A 74 -15.12 0.48 17.10
CA THR A 74 -14.49 -0.62 16.35
C THR A 74 -13.89 -1.59 17.37
N PRO A 75 -14.34 -2.84 17.42
CA PRO A 75 -13.87 -3.76 18.44
C PRO A 75 -12.34 -3.90 18.33
N PRO A 76 -11.63 -4.09 19.46
CA PRO A 76 -10.20 -4.33 19.42
C PRO A 76 -9.89 -5.47 18.47
N VAL A 77 -8.93 -5.28 17.59
CA VAL A 77 -8.51 -6.32 16.64
C VAL A 77 -7.94 -7.50 17.42
N ALA A 78 -8.60 -8.65 17.36
CA ALA A 78 -8.10 -9.86 18.01
C ALA A 78 -6.67 -10.15 17.49
N GLY A 79 -5.72 -10.40 18.39
CA GLY A 79 -4.30 -10.57 18.03
C GLY A 79 -3.57 -9.28 17.67
N GLY A 80 -4.24 -8.13 17.66
CA GLY A 80 -3.66 -6.85 17.28
C GLY A 80 -2.39 -6.48 18.04
N LYS A 81 -2.31 -6.76 19.34
CA LYS A 81 -1.09 -6.50 20.13
C LYS A 81 0.15 -7.22 19.59
N ASN A 82 -0.02 -8.46 19.11
CA ASN A 82 1.08 -9.26 18.57
C ASN A 82 1.54 -8.76 17.20
N VAL A 83 0.64 -8.13 16.43
CA VAL A 83 0.91 -7.61 15.10
C VAL A 83 1.41 -6.17 15.17
N ALA A 84 0.93 -5.38 16.12
CA ALA A 84 1.33 -3.98 16.31
C ALA A 84 2.85 -3.82 16.49
N GLN A 85 3.51 -4.73 17.22
CA GLN A 85 4.97 -4.72 17.43
C GLN A 85 5.79 -4.84 16.13
N TRP A 86 5.15 -5.18 15.01
CA TRP A 86 5.80 -5.18 13.69
C TRP A 86 5.97 -3.79 13.09
N LEU A 87 5.36 -2.78 13.71
CA LEU A 87 5.54 -1.36 13.39
C LEU A 87 6.63 -0.74 14.26
N ALA A 88 7.39 0.21 13.70
CA ALA A 88 8.45 0.90 14.42
C ALA A 88 7.93 1.74 15.59
N ASN A 89 6.77 2.38 15.40
CA ASN A 89 6.09 3.21 16.41
C ASN A 89 4.60 2.81 16.42
N ASP A 90 4.29 1.69 17.04
CA ASP A 90 2.93 1.13 17.07
C ASP A 90 1.89 2.09 17.71
N GLY A 91 2.30 2.92 18.66
CA GLY A 91 1.45 3.93 19.30
C GLY A 91 0.92 5.02 18.33
N ASP A 92 1.55 5.21 17.16
CA ASP A 92 1.12 6.17 16.16
C ASP A 92 -0.02 5.64 15.25
N PHE A 93 -0.37 4.37 15.41
CA PHE A 93 -1.28 3.68 14.51
C PHE A 93 -2.48 3.08 15.26
N LYS A 94 -3.62 3.14 14.60
CA LYS A 94 -4.79 2.32 14.92
C LYS A 94 -4.87 1.14 13.97
N LEU A 95 -5.16 -0.03 14.54
CA LEU A 95 -5.39 -1.25 13.79
C LEU A 95 -6.87 -1.41 13.48
N PHE A 96 -7.18 -1.90 12.29
CA PHE A 96 -8.53 -2.26 11.89
C PHE A 96 -8.53 -3.42 10.91
N ARG A 97 -9.71 -4.00 10.69
CA ARG A 97 -9.90 -5.06 9.70
C ARG A 97 -10.71 -4.50 8.53
N PRO A 98 -10.11 -4.39 7.33
CA PRO A 98 -10.87 -4.04 6.13
C PRO A 98 -11.76 -5.19 5.66
N ASP A 99 -11.39 -6.42 5.99
CA ASP A 99 -12.07 -7.67 5.70
C ASP A 99 -11.87 -8.71 6.82
N GLU A 100 -12.33 -9.93 6.59
CA GLU A 100 -12.27 -11.01 7.59
C GLU A 100 -10.87 -11.55 7.85
N THR A 101 -9.94 -11.36 6.92
CA THR A 101 -8.62 -12.00 6.91
C THR A 101 -7.46 -11.05 7.14
N HIS A 102 -7.59 -9.76 6.85
CA HIS A 102 -6.48 -8.82 6.92
C HIS A 102 -6.54 -7.92 8.16
N ILE A 103 -5.36 -7.61 8.68
CA ILE A 103 -5.16 -6.58 9.70
C ILE A 103 -4.37 -5.45 9.08
N CYS A 104 -4.94 -4.25 9.10
CA CYS A 104 -4.34 -3.03 8.58
C CYS A 104 -4.03 -2.04 9.69
N ALA A 105 -3.01 -1.21 9.47
CA ALA A 105 -2.66 -0.09 10.32
C ALA A 105 -2.82 1.23 9.58
N VAL A 106 -3.45 2.19 10.24
CA VAL A 106 -3.61 3.58 9.74
C VAL A 106 -3.13 4.54 10.82
N ARG A 107 -2.50 5.63 10.43
CA ARG A 107 -2.08 6.66 11.38
C ARG A 107 -3.28 7.19 12.18
N ASN A 108 -3.09 7.41 13.48
CA ASN A 108 -4.14 7.80 14.41
C ASN A 108 -4.99 8.98 13.91
N HIS A 109 -4.35 10.02 13.37
CA HIS A 109 -5.01 11.24 12.90
C HIS A 109 -5.83 11.05 11.61
N LEU A 110 -5.57 9.99 10.83
CA LEU A 110 -6.28 9.68 9.59
C LEU A 110 -7.37 8.61 9.78
N PHE A 111 -7.42 7.97 10.95
CA PHE A 111 -8.23 6.78 11.14
C PHE A 111 -9.72 7.01 10.85
N GLU A 112 -10.29 8.09 11.36
CA GLU A 112 -11.71 8.40 11.20
C GLU A 112 -12.10 8.69 9.75
N ASP A 113 -11.22 9.36 8.99
CA ASP A 113 -11.43 9.64 7.58
C ASP A 113 -11.31 8.39 6.73
N VAL A 114 -10.28 7.57 6.98
CA VAL A 114 -10.10 6.28 6.29
C VAL A 114 -11.28 5.35 6.58
N GLU A 115 -11.71 5.24 7.83
CA GLU A 115 -12.88 4.44 8.20
C GLU A 115 -14.14 4.92 7.49
N ARG A 116 -14.35 6.25 7.40
CA ARG A 116 -15.47 6.85 6.68
C ARG A 116 -15.44 6.49 5.20
N VAL A 117 -14.28 6.61 4.55
CA VAL A 117 -14.10 6.27 3.13
C VAL A 117 -14.36 4.80 2.90
N CYS A 118 -13.76 3.91 3.68
CA CYS A 118 -13.92 2.45 3.54
C CYS A 118 -15.37 2.00 3.75
N ASN A 119 -16.14 2.71 4.60
CA ASN A 119 -17.55 2.42 4.81
C ASN A 119 -18.49 3.03 3.75
N THR A 120 -17.99 3.94 2.90
CA THR A 120 -18.80 4.65 1.91
C THR A 120 -18.55 4.12 0.50
N VAL A 121 -17.31 3.81 0.17
CA VAL A 121 -16.89 3.32 -1.14
C VAL A 121 -16.05 2.05 -1.00
N ARG A 122 -16.02 1.24 -2.06
CA ARG A 122 -15.11 0.10 -2.12
C ARG A 122 -13.67 0.59 -2.22
N SER A 123 -12.91 0.44 -1.16
CA SER A 123 -11.48 0.75 -1.13
C SER A 123 -10.68 -0.47 -1.57
N LEU A 124 -9.71 -0.27 -2.47
CA LEU A 124 -8.78 -1.31 -2.91
C LEU A 124 -7.62 -1.48 -1.93
N SER A 125 -7.24 -0.40 -1.25
CA SER A 125 -6.18 -0.38 -0.25
C SER A 125 -6.44 0.74 0.75
N ALA A 126 -6.14 0.50 2.02
CA ALA A 126 -6.27 1.49 3.09
C ALA A 126 -5.23 1.23 4.17
N GLY A 127 -4.28 2.16 4.30
CA GLY A 127 -3.18 2.04 5.25
C GLY A 127 -2.15 0.96 4.86
N ILE A 128 -1.48 0.39 5.85
CA ILE A 128 -0.49 -0.67 5.69
C ILE A 128 -1.15 -2.00 6.05
N VAL A 129 -1.21 -2.94 5.12
CA VAL A 129 -1.64 -4.31 5.43
C VAL A 129 -0.50 -4.99 6.20
N LEU A 130 -0.71 -5.24 7.49
CA LEU A 130 0.32 -5.83 8.36
C LEU A 130 0.35 -7.34 8.26
N ALA A 131 -0.82 -7.94 8.32
CA ALA A 131 -0.97 -9.37 8.47
C ALA A 131 -2.18 -9.93 7.74
N GLU A 132 -2.03 -11.16 7.27
CA GLU A 132 -3.11 -12.03 6.84
C GLU A 132 -3.36 -13.11 7.91
N GLU A 133 -4.59 -13.24 8.38
CA GLU A 133 -4.98 -14.29 9.32
C GLU A 133 -5.09 -15.64 8.63
N LYS A 134 -4.30 -16.61 9.09
CA LYS A 134 -4.29 -17.99 8.59
C LYS A 134 -4.61 -18.95 9.73
N GLY A 135 -5.89 -19.18 9.95
CA GLY A 135 -6.39 -19.95 11.08
C GLY A 135 -6.11 -19.23 12.40
N ARG A 136 -5.22 -19.78 13.23
CA ARG A 136 -4.83 -19.16 14.53
C ARG A 136 -3.55 -18.31 14.47
N LYS A 137 -2.96 -18.15 13.29
CA LYS A 137 -1.69 -17.46 13.11
C LYS A 137 -1.88 -16.23 12.24
N TYR A 138 -1.00 -15.26 12.42
CA TYR A 138 -0.90 -14.07 11.60
C TYR A 138 0.36 -14.16 10.74
N ALA A 139 0.21 -14.12 9.43
CA ALA A 139 1.32 -14.11 8.49
C ALA A 139 1.62 -12.67 8.07
N PRO A 140 2.86 -12.20 8.15
CA PRO A 140 3.22 -10.85 7.70
C PRO A 140 3.09 -10.75 6.17
N THR A 141 2.71 -9.58 5.69
CA THR A 141 2.43 -9.34 4.27
C THR A 141 3.60 -8.69 3.55
N THR A 142 3.58 -8.73 2.22
CA THR A 142 4.57 -8.04 1.39
C THR A 142 4.49 -6.52 1.59
N GLU A 143 3.30 -5.96 1.80
CA GLU A 143 3.09 -4.54 2.05
C GLU A 143 3.79 -4.09 3.34
N LEU A 144 3.74 -4.89 4.39
CA LEU A 144 4.51 -4.63 5.62
C LEU A 144 6.01 -4.67 5.32
N ALA A 145 6.49 -5.66 4.57
CA ALA A 145 7.91 -5.76 4.24
C ALA A 145 8.45 -4.52 3.53
N LEU A 146 7.66 -3.96 2.61
CA LEU A 146 8.01 -2.78 1.82
C LEU A 146 7.73 -1.45 2.53
N SER A 147 7.04 -1.49 3.67
CA SER A 147 6.71 -0.28 4.43
C SER A 147 7.93 0.31 5.15
N THR A 148 8.09 1.62 5.05
CA THR A 148 9.06 2.39 5.85
C THR A 148 8.72 2.45 7.33
N GLN A 149 7.52 2.02 7.71
CA GLN A 149 7.04 1.98 9.09
C GLN A 149 7.24 0.60 9.75
N ARG A 150 7.83 -0.36 9.04
CA ARG A 150 8.17 -1.67 9.59
C ARG A 150 9.21 -1.52 10.71
N ASN A 151 9.01 -2.26 11.79
CA ASN A 151 10.02 -2.39 12.84
C ASN A 151 11.17 -3.28 12.32
N GLU A 152 12.34 -2.69 12.15
CA GLU A 152 13.53 -3.37 11.63
C GLU A 152 14.00 -4.55 12.49
N ALA A 153 13.69 -4.52 13.78
CA ALA A 153 14.08 -5.56 14.74
C ALA A 153 13.03 -6.68 14.88
N ALA A 154 11.84 -6.52 14.29
CA ALA A 154 10.73 -7.46 14.50
C ALA A 154 10.95 -8.82 13.83
N PHE A 155 11.82 -8.89 12.82
CA PHE A 155 12.04 -10.10 12.04
C PHE A 155 13.53 -10.31 11.76
N PRO A 156 14.01 -11.58 11.83
CA PRO A 156 15.32 -11.92 11.30
C PRO A 156 15.35 -11.66 9.79
N LYS A 157 16.52 -11.32 9.27
CA LYS A 157 16.75 -11.04 7.85
C LYS A 157 17.48 -12.20 7.20
N ALA A 158 17.14 -12.50 5.93
CA ALA A 158 17.89 -13.37 5.07
C ALA A 158 18.28 -12.58 3.81
N GLU A 159 19.59 -12.43 3.60
CA GLU A 159 20.11 -11.82 2.39
C GLU A 159 20.14 -12.86 1.29
N LEU A 160 19.49 -12.58 0.17
CA LEU A 160 19.35 -13.47 -0.97
C LEU A 160 20.40 -13.15 -2.04
N SER A 161 20.92 -14.18 -2.70
CA SER A 161 21.64 -14.00 -3.97
C SER A 161 20.70 -13.50 -5.07
N LEU A 162 21.24 -13.05 -6.20
CA LEU A 162 20.42 -12.65 -7.35
C LEU A 162 19.50 -13.80 -7.82
N GLU A 163 20.01 -15.00 -7.88
CA GLU A 163 19.25 -16.19 -8.31
C GLU A 163 18.09 -16.48 -7.34
N GLU A 164 18.38 -16.45 -6.03
CA GLU A 164 17.36 -16.64 -4.99
C GLU A 164 16.33 -15.50 -4.97
N ALA A 165 16.75 -14.25 -5.20
CA ALA A 165 15.86 -13.11 -5.29
C ALA A 165 14.89 -13.23 -6.48
N VAL A 166 15.38 -13.69 -7.64
CA VAL A 166 14.53 -13.97 -8.81
C VAL A 166 13.58 -15.14 -8.53
N ALA A 167 14.05 -16.22 -7.92
CA ALA A 167 13.20 -17.34 -7.49
C ALA A 167 12.14 -16.87 -6.49
N TYR A 168 12.51 -15.98 -5.55
CA TYR A 168 11.58 -15.33 -4.64
C TYR A 168 10.47 -14.57 -5.39
N LEU A 169 10.83 -13.71 -6.35
CA LEU A 169 9.86 -12.94 -7.15
C LEU A 169 8.99 -13.81 -8.06
N ARG A 170 9.46 -15.02 -8.41
CA ARG A 170 8.68 -16.05 -9.11
C ARG A 170 7.74 -16.83 -8.19
N LYS A 171 7.82 -16.57 -6.87
CA LYS A 171 7.08 -17.30 -5.84
C LYS A 171 7.49 -18.78 -5.73
N GLU A 172 8.74 -19.06 -6.01
CA GLU A 172 9.31 -20.40 -5.84
C GLU A 172 9.67 -20.64 -4.36
N THR A 173 9.72 -21.90 -3.96
CA THR A 173 10.19 -22.30 -2.63
C THR A 173 11.70 -22.17 -2.56
N LEU A 174 12.22 -21.60 -1.47
CA LEU A 174 13.65 -21.43 -1.24
C LEU A 174 14.15 -22.36 -0.13
N THR A 175 15.44 -22.60 -0.13
CA THR A 175 16.16 -23.21 0.99
C THR A 175 17.11 -22.17 1.55
N LEU A 176 16.95 -21.81 2.82
CA LEU A 176 17.78 -20.82 3.48
C LEU A 176 18.96 -21.50 4.19
N SER A 177 20.02 -20.71 4.48
CA SER A 177 21.13 -21.17 5.30
C SER A 177 20.61 -21.71 6.64
N PRO A 178 21.21 -22.78 7.20
CA PRO A 178 20.85 -23.33 8.51
C PRO A 178 20.97 -22.33 9.66
N GLU A 179 21.74 -21.26 9.49
CA GLU A 179 21.90 -20.18 10.46
C GLU A 179 20.68 -19.27 10.56
N VAL A 180 19.83 -19.25 9.52
CA VAL A 180 18.63 -18.43 9.51
C VAL A 180 17.56 -19.06 10.40
N PRO A 181 17.04 -18.35 11.42
CA PRO A 181 16.05 -18.88 12.34
C PRO A 181 14.79 -19.37 11.64
N ARG A 182 14.11 -20.37 12.23
CA ARG A 182 12.78 -20.81 11.79
C ARG A 182 11.73 -19.77 12.08
N GLY A 183 10.67 -19.74 11.27
CA GLY A 183 9.57 -18.81 11.38
C GLY A 183 9.57 -17.75 10.27
N TYR A 184 8.96 -16.60 10.54
CA TYR A 184 8.90 -15.52 9.56
C TYR A 184 10.23 -14.79 9.47
N VAL A 185 10.76 -14.68 8.27
CA VAL A 185 12.06 -14.07 7.94
C VAL A 185 11.84 -13.03 6.85
N LEU A 186 12.43 -11.86 7.01
CA LEU A 186 12.44 -10.82 6.00
C LEU A 186 13.46 -11.18 4.91
N ALA A 187 13.00 -11.43 3.71
CA ALA A 187 13.83 -11.64 2.54
C ALA A 187 14.36 -10.29 2.04
N CYS A 188 15.68 -10.17 1.92
CA CYS A 188 16.37 -8.98 1.44
C CYS A 188 17.24 -9.32 0.22
N TYR A 189 17.43 -8.34 -0.66
CA TYR A 189 18.41 -8.38 -1.73
C TYR A 189 19.17 -7.05 -1.76
N GLN A 190 20.49 -7.10 -1.67
CA GLN A 190 21.37 -5.94 -1.55
C GLN A 190 20.94 -5.00 -0.41
N GLY A 191 20.54 -5.59 0.74
CA GLY A 191 20.07 -4.88 1.91
C GLY A 191 18.63 -4.34 1.80
N HIS A 192 17.97 -4.48 0.65
CA HIS A 192 16.61 -3.99 0.45
C HIS A 192 15.56 -5.09 0.71
N PRO A 193 14.54 -4.82 1.51
CA PRO A 193 13.45 -5.76 1.75
C PRO A 193 12.65 -6.06 0.49
N MET A 194 12.34 -7.32 0.27
CA MET A 194 11.53 -7.80 -0.84
C MET A 194 10.18 -8.35 -0.39
N GLY A 195 10.10 -8.89 0.81
CA GLY A 195 8.92 -9.52 1.37
C GLY A 195 9.29 -10.54 2.44
N PHE A 196 8.40 -11.48 2.73
CA PHE A 196 8.62 -12.47 3.78
C PHE A 196 8.70 -13.90 3.26
N LEU A 197 9.46 -14.70 3.99
CA LEU A 197 9.54 -16.15 3.91
C LEU A 197 9.07 -16.74 5.24
N ASN A 198 8.46 -17.93 5.21
CA ASN A 198 8.25 -18.73 6.42
C ASN A 198 9.23 -19.93 6.39
N ASN A 199 10.33 -19.78 7.12
CA ASN A 199 11.39 -20.77 7.19
C ASN A 199 10.97 -21.96 8.07
N LEU A 200 10.86 -23.14 7.47
CA LEU A 200 10.54 -24.39 8.16
C LEU A 200 11.81 -25.20 8.53
N GLY A 201 12.99 -24.71 8.12
CA GLY A 201 14.27 -25.36 8.27
C GLY A 201 14.70 -26.13 7.03
N SER A 202 13.94 -27.11 6.56
CA SER A 202 14.22 -27.86 5.33
C SER A 202 13.83 -27.10 4.05
N ARG A 203 12.94 -26.17 4.16
CA ARG A 203 12.47 -25.28 3.09
C ARG A 203 11.89 -23.99 3.67
N ALA A 204 11.85 -22.93 2.88
CA ALA A 204 11.18 -21.70 3.21
C ALA A 204 9.99 -21.46 2.26
N ASN A 205 8.79 -21.36 2.83
CA ASN A 205 7.60 -21.05 2.07
C ASN A 205 7.60 -19.56 1.71
N ASN A 206 7.41 -19.28 0.45
CA ASN A 206 7.44 -17.94 -0.09
C ASN A 206 6.07 -17.24 0.13
N LEU A 207 6.07 -16.11 0.85
CA LEU A 207 4.86 -15.32 1.14
C LEU A 207 4.65 -14.17 0.16
N TYR A 208 5.45 -14.05 -0.89
CA TYR A 208 5.28 -13.02 -1.91
C TYR A 208 3.89 -13.05 -2.53
N THR A 209 3.35 -11.88 -2.83
CA THR A 209 2.01 -11.73 -3.40
C THR A 209 1.91 -12.43 -4.76
N THR A 210 0.94 -13.32 -4.92
CA THR A 210 0.80 -14.18 -6.12
C THR A 210 0.59 -13.38 -7.40
N GLU A 211 -0.16 -12.29 -7.28
CA GLU A 211 -0.52 -11.40 -8.38
C GLU A 211 0.70 -10.65 -8.94
N TRP A 212 1.71 -10.41 -8.10
CA TRP A 212 2.92 -9.65 -8.45
C TRP A 212 4.05 -10.53 -8.97
N ARG A 213 3.87 -11.85 -8.95
CA ARG A 213 4.94 -12.78 -9.33
C ARG A 213 5.42 -12.58 -10.77
N ILE A 214 6.71 -12.71 -10.98
CA ILE A 214 7.29 -12.79 -12.32
C ILE A 214 6.88 -14.12 -12.98
N ARG A 215 6.30 -14.05 -14.17
CA ARG A 215 5.84 -15.24 -14.91
C ARG A 215 6.85 -15.72 -15.96
N THR A 216 7.78 -14.87 -16.35
CA THR A 216 8.83 -15.18 -17.33
C THR A 216 9.83 -16.15 -16.73
N LYS A 217 10.12 -17.25 -17.44
CA LYS A 217 11.07 -18.28 -16.99
C LYS A 217 12.53 -17.94 -17.30
N THR A 218 12.78 -17.14 -18.32
CA THR A 218 14.11 -16.64 -18.70
C THR A 218 14.29 -15.19 -18.23
N LEU A 219 15.46 -14.89 -17.69
CA LEU A 219 15.93 -13.53 -17.48
C LEU A 219 16.62 -13.06 -18.74
#